data_03c4de579a0e20c83573a8bb8d75f693
#
_entry.id   03c4de579a0e20c83573a8bb8d75f693
#
_cell.length_a   1.000
_cell.length_b   1.000
_cell.length_c   1.000
_cell.angle_alpha   90.00
_cell.angle_beta   90.00
_cell.angle_gamma   90.00
#
_symmetry.space_group_name_H-M   'P 1'
#
loop_
_entity.id
_entity.type
_entity.pdbx_description
1 polymer ?
#
loop_
_entity_poly.entity_id
_entity_poly.type
_entity_poly.pdbx_seq_one_letter_code
_entity_poly.pdbx_strand_id
1 'polypeptide(L)'
;MTDAPRSIPALAWDDFRLIQAVAETRALPAAAARLGVAHSTVFRRLRQIEEMLGYPLFERHRGGYAPTAAGEEMAALAGRVEEDITAVTRRLAGQAPGPAGEVRLATSDSLLADLLMPMLVRFRAACPDVRLDLVTGNAAANLSRRDADVALRAGDSPPDTLVGRRVARIAWALYETAATAPVPEADPMGRDWVCLGDNLAALKVTRFARERVPAARLAARFDGVLALANAVESGLGIGHLPCFVGDGRPGLRRLAPPEPDFAADLWLLTHPDLRHLPRIRAVTDFLADAIAARRAVIEGEAGRGAMAFGRGDAGQV
;
A
#
# COMPACT_ATOMS: atom_id res chain seq x y z
N MET A 1 -13.91 39.08 -11.25
CA MET A 1 -13.98 38.93 -9.78
C MET A 1 -13.14 37.72 -9.42
N THR A 2 -11.90 37.94 -9.02
CA THR A 2 -10.92 36.91 -8.62
C THR A 2 -11.28 36.47 -7.22
N ASP A 3 -11.72 35.21 -7.09
CA ASP A 3 -12.00 34.58 -5.81
C ASP A 3 -10.66 34.43 -5.07
N ALA A 4 -10.45 35.17 -4.00
CA ALA A 4 -9.26 35.08 -3.18
C ALA A 4 -9.26 33.68 -2.53
N PRO A 5 -8.08 32.99 -2.42
CA PRO A 5 -8.02 31.68 -1.78
C PRO A 5 -8.55 31.80 -0.35
N ARG A 6 -9.63 31.07 -0.03
CA ARG A 6 -10.17 31.00 1.32
C ARG A 6 -9.05 30.50 2.24
N SER A 7 -8.67 31.32 3.21
CA SER A 7 -7.70 30.91 4.22
C SER A 7 -8.23 29.67 4.95
N ILE A 8 -7.39 28.62 5.03
CA ILE A 8 -7.73 27.40 5.78
C ILE A 8 -7.96 27.82 7.24
N PRO A 9 -9.14 27.54 7.84
CA PRO A 9 -9.39 27.93 9.24
C PRO A 9 -8.43 27.17 10.16
N ALA A 10 -7.83 27.88 11.11
CA ALA A 10 -6.95 27.29 12.10
C ALA A 10 -7.78 26.61 13.19
N LEU A 11 -7.90 25.28 13.15
CA LEU A 11 -8.50 24.47 14.20
C LEU A 11 -7.46 24.19 15.31
N ALA A 12 -7.89 24.25 16.57
CA ALA A 12 -7.07 23.88 17.71
C ALA A 12 -7.07 22.35 17.90
N TRP A 13 -6.05 21.82 18.60
CA TRP A 13 -5.99 20.38 18.90
C TRP A 13 -7.24 19.87 19.63
N ASP A 14 -7.79 20.67 20.55
CA ASP A 14 -9.02 20.30 21.26
C ASP A 14 -10.24 20.17 20.35
N ASP A 15 -10.25 20.81 19.18
CA ASP A 15 -11.30 20.65 18.18
C ASP A 15 -11.25 19.27 17.53
N PHE A 16 -10.05 18.79 17.22
CA PHE A 16 -9.84 17.42 16.71
C PHE A 16 -10.23 16.37 17.74
N ARG A 17 -9.86 16.55 19.01
CA ARG A 17 -10.27 15.66 20.11
C ARG A 17 -11.79 15.62 20.28
N LEU A 18 -12.46 16.76 20.11
CA LEU A 18 -13.91 16.83 20.17
C LEU A 18 -14.56 16.05 19.03
N ILE A 19 -14.08 16.24 17.80
CA ILE A 19 -14.57 15.55 16.61
C ILE A 19 -14.39 14.02 16.78
N GLN A 20 -13.22 13.58 17.22
CA GLN A 20 -12.94 12.17 17.50
C GLN A 20 -13.90 11.60 18.57
N ALA A 21 -14.07 12.29 19.68
CA ALA A 21 -14.95 11.83 20.75
C ALA A 21 -16.41 11.69 20.28
N VAL A 22 -16.91 12.61 19.44
CA VAL A 22 -18.27 12.53 18.88
C VAL A 22 -18.36 11.40 17.86
N ALA A 23 -17.35 11.18 17.02
CA ALA A 23 -17.33 10.12 16.01
C ALA A 23 -17.36 8.72 16.65
N GLU A 24 -16.58 8.52 17.72
CA GLU A 24 -16.50 7.24 18.40
C GLU A 24 -17.73 6.93 19.26
N THR A 25 -18.25 7.94 19.98
CA THR A 25 -19.38 7.75 20.89
C THR A 25 -20.74 7.86 20.20
N ARG A 26 -20.80 8.51 19.03
CA ARG A 26 -22.01 8.82 18.28
C ARG A 26 -23.08 9.58 19.06
N ALA A 27 -22.73 10.12 20.23
CA ALA A 27 -23.63 10.78 21.15
C ALA A 27 -22.94 11.94 21.89
N LEU A 28 -23.47 13.16 21.82
CA LEU A 28 -22.86 14.33 22.46
C LEU A 28 -22.74 14.21 23.99
N PRO A 29 -23.71 13.63 24.75
CA PRO A 29 -23.52 13.42 26.17
C PRO A 29 -22.36 12.51 26.53
N ALA A 30 -22.16 11.43 25.76
CA ALA A 30 -21.05 10.50 25.99
C ALA A 30 -19.71 11.14 25.59
N ALA A 31 -19.66 11.90 24.49
CA ALA A 31 -18.48 12.69 24.12
C ALA A 31 -18.13 13.72 25.20
N ALA A 32 -19.11 14.43 25.74
CA ALA A 32 -18.91 15.40 26.80
C ALA A 32 -18.34 14.76 28.09
N ALA A 33 -18.88 13.60 28.50
CA ALA A 33 -18.36 12.85 29.64
C ALA A 33 -16.89 12.42 29.42
N ARG A 34 -16.53 11.93 28.21
CA ARG A 34 -15.16 11.57 27.84
C ARG A 34 -14.19 12.74 27.87
N LEU A 35 -14.65 13.91 27.43
CA LEU A 35 -13.84 15.14 27.37
C LEU A 35 -13.79 15.90 28.70
N GLY A 36 -14.60 15.52 29.68
CA GLY A 36 -14.69 16.22 30.96
C GLY A 36 -15.32 17.63 30.87
N VAL A 37 -16.21 17.85 29.88
CA VAL A 37 -16.86 19.15 29.64
C VAL A 37 -18.38 19.03 29.65
N ALA A 38 -19.09 20.16 29.70
CA ALA A 38 -20.54 20.17 29.64
C ALA A 38 -21.03 19.82 28.21
N HIS A 39 -22.16 19.10 28.11
CA HIS A 39 -22.80 18.74 26.85
C HIS A 39 -23.06 19.98 25.94
N SER A 40 -23.53 21.10 26.53
CA SER A 40 -23.75 22.34 25.80
C SER A 40 -22.47 22.93 25.19
N THR A 41 -21.32 22.69 25.82
CA THR A 41 -20.01 23.10 25.31
C THR A 41 -19.65 22.31 24.06
N VAL A 42 -19.81 20.97 24.07
CA VAL A 42 -19.57 20.11 22.92
C VAL A 42 -20.46 20.51 21.74
N PHE A 43 -21.76 20.68 21.99
CA PHE A 43 -22.72 21.08 20.97
C PHE A 43 -22.35 22.41 20.31
N ARG A 44 -22.08 23.46 21.15
CA ARG A 44 -21.73 24.80 20.65
C ARG A 44 -20.42 24.78 19.86
N ARG A 45 -19.40 24.07 20.36
CA ARG A 45 -18.09 24.03 19.72
C ARG A 45 -18.14 23.26 18.42
N LEU A 46 -18.85 22.13 18.35
CA LEU A 46 -19.05 21.39 17.11
C LEU A 46 -19.69 22.25 16.02
N ARG A 47 -20.76 23.01 16.35
CA ARG A 47 -21.37 23.95 15.42
C ARG A 47 -20.39 25.01 14.92
N GLN A 48 -19.59 25.60 15.82
CA GLN A 48 -18.58 26.59 15.44
C GLN A 48 -17.55 26.00 14.47
N ILE A 49 -17.11 24.76 14.68
CA ILE A 49 -16.17 24.07 13.80
C ILE A 49 -16.81 23.87 12.41
N GLU A 50 -18.03 23.34 12.34
CA GLU A 50 -18.75 23.14 11.08
C GLU A 50 -19.02 24.46 10.33
N GLU A 51 -19.36 25.54 11.06
CA GLU A 51 -19.53 26.89 10.51
C GLU A 51 -18.19 27.45 9.94
N MET A 52 -17.07 27.26 10.65
CA MET A 52 -15.75 27.67 10.16
C MET A 52 -15.30 26.89 8.92
N LEU A 53 -15.59 25.61 8.86
CA LEU A 53 -15.24 24.75 7.72
C LEU A 53 -16.17 24.96 6.53
N GLY A 54 -17.41 25.38 6.77
CA GLY A 54 -18.42 25.59 5.73
C GLY A 54 -19.13 24.31 5.27
N TYR A 55 -18.94 23.18 5.97
CA TYR A 55 -19.61 21.91 5.71
C TYR A 55 -19.83 21.10 7.00
N PRO A 56 -20.85 20.22 7.05
CA PRO A 56 -21.13 19.40 8.21
C PRO A 56 -20.11 18.27 8.35
N LEU A 57 -19.67 18.02 9.59
CA LEU A 57 -18.84 16.87 9.95
C LEU A 57 -19.70 15.69 10.43
N PHE A 58 -20.94 15.96 10.85
CA PHE A 58 -21.85 14.93 11.36
C PHE A 58 -23.27 15.14 10.82
N GLU A 59 -23.89 14.04 10.47
CA GLU A 59 -25.34 13.95 10.23
C GLU A 59 -26.07 13.61 11.51
N ARG A 60 -27.20 14.31 11.74
CA ARG A 60 -28.04 14.10 12.94
C ARG A 60 -29.18 13.14 12.60
N HIS A 61 -29.24 12.04 13.30
CA HIS A 61 -30.29 11.04 13.19
C HIS A 61 -31.05 10.86 14.52
N ARG A 62 -32.18 10.16 14.50
CA ARG A 62 -32.93 9.81 15.73
C ARG A 62 -32.08 9.00 16.70
N GLY A 63 -31.06 8.28 16.24
CA GLY A 63 -30.14 7.45 17.03
C GLY A 63 -28.84 8.15 17.44
N GLY A 64 -28.61 9.43 17.07
CA GLY A 64 -27.38 10.15 17.42
C GLY A 64 -26.71 10.86 16.26
N TYR A 65 -25.40 10.90 16.30
CA TYR A 65 -24.53 11.60 15.34
C TYR A 65 -23.75 10.57 14.52
N ALA A 66 -23.97 10.53 13.22
CA ALA A 66 -23.15 9.75 12.28
C ALA A 66 -22.12 10.67 11.61
N PRO A 67 -20.83 10.31 11.60
CA PRO A 67 -19.83 11.14 10.90
C PRO A 67 -20.07 11.12 9.39
N THR A 68 -19.88 12.26 8.74
CA THR A 68 -19.74 12.36 7.29
C THR A 68 -18.36 11.87 6.86
N ALA A 69 -18.09 11.72 5.56
CA ALA A 69 -16.75 11.38 5.07
C ALA A 69 -15.66 12.34 5.60
N ALA A 70 -15.95 13.63 5.66
CA ALA A 70 -15.05 14.64 6.26
C ALA A 70 -14.89 14.45 7.78
N GLY A 71 -15.96 14.11 8.48
CA GLY A 71 -15.94 13.79 9.91
C GLY A 71 -15.11 12.54 10.22
N GLU A 72 -15.22 11.50 9.40
CA GLU A 72 -14.40 10.29 9.52
C GLU A 72 -12.91 10.58 9.29
N GLU A 73 -12.59 11.35 8.26
CA GLU A 73 -11.20 11.73 7.96
C GLU A 73 -10.57 12.53 9.11
N MET A 74 -11.30 13.52 9.65
CA MET A 74 -10.81 14.33 10.76
C MET A 74 -10.69 13.53 12.07
N ALA A 75 -11.63 12.63 12.36
CA ALA A 75 -11.56 11.76 13.53
C ALA A 75 -10.38 10.77 13.43
N ALA A 76 -10.15 10.20 12.26
CA ALA A 76 -8.99 9.33 12.02
C ALA A 76 -7.66 10.07 12.17
N LEU A 77 -7.58 11.32 11.70
CA LEU A 77 -6.40 12.17 11.90
C LEU A 77 -6.17 12.44 13.40
N ALA A 78 -7.23 12.79 14.14
CA ALA A 78 -7.15 13.03 15.58
C ALA A 78 -6.62 11.81 16.34
N GLY A 79 -7.10 10.61 16.02
CA GLY A 79 -6.63 9.36 16.62
C GLY A 79 -5.14 9.13 16.40
N ARG A 80 -4.65 9.31 15.18
CA ARG A 80 -3.23 9.18 14.86
C ARG A 80 -2.35 10.17 15.65
N VAL A 81 -2.78 11.43 15.74
CA VAL A 81 -2.03 12.46 16.48
C VAL A 81 -2.02 12.18 17.98
N GLU A 82 -3.13 11.71 18.56
CA GLU A 82 -3.21 11.32 19.98
C GLU A 82 -2.26 10.14 20.30
N GLU A 83 -2.21 9.13 19.42
CA GLU A 83 -1.27 8.02 19.53
C GLU A 83 0.18 8.52 19.50
N ASP A 84 0.52 9.45 18.60
CA ASP A 84 1.86 10.03 18.50
C ASP A 84 2.25 10.82 19.75
N ILE A 85 1.36 11.67 20.28
CA ILE A 85 1.56 12.41 21.54
C ILE A 85 1.80 11.44 22.67
N THR A 86 0.98 10.38 22.78
CA THR A 86 1.10 9.36 23.80
C THR A 86 2.42 8.62 23.71
N ALA A 87 2.87 8.25 22.50
CA ALA A 87 4.15 7.57 22.28
C ALA A 87 5.34 8.44 22.68
N VAL A 88 5.30 9.76 22.37
CA VAL A 88 6.34 10.71 22.79
C VAL A 88 6.37 10.87 24.31
N THR A 89 5.19 11.03 24.93
CA THR A 89 5.07 11.21 26.39
C THR A 89 5.61 9.99 27.14
N ARG A 90 5.28 8.77 26.72
CA ARG A 90 5.79 7.53 27.32
C ARG A 90 7.32 7.42 27.17
N ARG A 91 7.85 7.80 26.02
CA ARG A 91 9.31 7.80 25.78
C ARG A 91 10.04 8.78 26.69
N LEU A 92 9.49 9.98 26.87
CA LEU A 92 10.06 11.00 27.76
C LEU A 92 9.98 10.58 29.24
N ALA A 93 8.97 9.77 29.60
CA ALA A 93 8.84 9.19 30.94
C ALA A 93 9.79 8.00 31.19
N GLY A 94 10.75 7.71 30.28
CA GLY A 94 11.66 6.57 30.41
C GLY A 94 11.02 5.19 30.22
N GLN A 95 9.75 5.15 29.89
CA GLN A 95 9.04 3.97 29.47
C GLN A 95 9.18 3.89 27.95
N ALA A 96 10.23 3.26 27.43
CA ALA A 96 10.40 3.05 26.00
C ALA A 96 9.50 1.87 25.55
N PRO A 97 8.25 2.10 25.20
CA PRO A 97 7.48 1.07 24.52
C PRO A 97 8.08 0.91 23.12
N GLY A 98 8.04 -0.32 22.64
CA GLY A 98 8.34 -0.60 21.23
C GLY A 98 7.47 0.26 20.28
N PRO A 99 7.71 0.15 18.97
CA PRO A 99 6.87 0.82 18.00
C PRO A 99 5.41 0.36 18.16
N ALA A 100 4.48 1.32 18.25
CA ALA A 100 3.05 1.05 18.43
C ALA A 100 2.20 2.02 17.61
N GLY A 101 0.94 1.62 17.35
CA GLY A 101 -0.05 2.41 16.61
C GLY A 101 -0.32 1.87 15.22
N GLU A 102 -1.11 2.60 14.43
CA GLU A 102 -1.51 2.20 13.09
C GLU A 102 -0.55 2.74 12.03
N VAL A 103 -0.26 1.92 11.02
CA VAL A 103 0.51 2.30 9.83
C VAL A 103 -0.26 1.89 8.59
N ARG A 104 -0.60 2.85 7.76
CA ARG A 104 -1.25 2.63 6.48
C ARG A 104 -0.19 2.42 5.39
N LEU A 105 -0.14 1.19 4.84
CA LEU A 105 0.81 0.78 3.81
C LEU A 105 0.11 0.65 2.46
N ALA A 106 0.52 1.47 1.50
CA ALA A 106 0.03 1.39 0.12
C ALA A 106 0.99 0.59 -0.78
N THR A 107 0.43 -0.29 -1.62
CA THR A 107 1.21 -1.09 -2.56
C THR A 107 0.34 -1.55 -3.74
N SER A 108 0.91 -2.31 -4.70
CA SER A 108 0.14 -3.00 -5.73
C SER A 108 -0.35 -4.36 -5.26
N ASP A 109 -1.35 -4.92 -5.95
CA ASP A 109 -1.94 -6.22 -5.67
C ASP A 109 -0.89 -7.35 -5.68
N SER A 110 -0.05 -7.42 -6.70
CA SER A 110 0.98 -8.44 -6.85
C SER A 110 2.12 -8.30 -5.83
N LEU A 111 2.55 -7.06 -5.53
CA LEU A 111 3.54 -6.83 -4.47
C LEU A 111 3.00 -7.27 -3.11
N LEU A 112 1.72 -7.02 -2.83
CA LEU A 112 1.10 -7.47 -1.59
C LEU A 112 1.03 -9.00 -1.52
N ALA A 113 0.45 -9.63 -2.54
CA ALA A 113 0.16 -11.06 -2.53
C ALA A 113 1.42 -11.93 -2.61
N ASP A 114 2.31 -11.62 -3.58
CA ASP A 114 3.43 -12.52 -3.93
C ASP A 114 4.76 -12.15 -3.23
N LEU A 115 4.88 -10.92 -2.67
CA LEU A 115 6.11 -10.47 -2.02
C LEU A 115 5.93 -10.14 -0.54
N LEU A 116 4.97 -9.24 -0.20
CA LEU A 116 4.88 -8.67 1.14
C LEU A 116 4.21 -9.61 2.16
N MET A 117 3.22 -10.40 1.77
CA MET A 117 2.41 -11.17 2.72
C MET A 117 3.25 -12.01 3.71
N PRO A 118 4.27 -12.80 3.27
CA PRO A 118 5.11 -13.54 4.21
C PRO A 118 6.02 -12.64 5.07
N MET A 119 6.39 -11.45 4.58
CA MET A 119 7.16 -10.48 5.34
C MET A 119 6.29 -9.84 6.43
N LEU A 120 5.02 -9.52 6.13
CA LEU A 120 4.07 -8.92 7.07
C LEU A 120 3.73 -9.88 8.22
N VAL A 121 3.64 -11.19 7.96
CA VAL A 121 3.50 -12.20 9.03
C VAL A 121 4.66 -12.13 10.02
N ARG A 122 5.90 -12.06 9.51
CA ARG A 122 7.10 -11.92 10.35
C ARG A 122 7.16 -10.56 11.06
N PHE A 123 6.77 -9.50 10.38
CA PHE A 123 6.68 -8.17 10.98
C PHE A 123 5.70 -8.14 12.15
N ARG A 124 4.52 -8.75 11.99
CA ARG A 124 3.51 -8.84 13.04
C ARG A 124 4.01 -9.54 14.30
N ALA A 125 4.85 -10.59 14.13
CA ALA A 125 5.49 -11.27 15.25
C ALA A 125 6.56 -10.40 15.94
N ALA A 126 7.31 -9.60 15.18
CA ALA A 126 8.36 -8.73 15.71
C ALA A 126 7.82 -7.43 16.34
N CYS A 127 6.71 -6.90 15.81
CA CYS A 127 6.11 -5.63 16.24
C CYS A 127 4.60 -5.80 16.49
N PRO A 128 4.19 -6.52 17.55
CA PRO A 128 2.80 -6.88 17.80
C PRO A 128 1.88 -5.67 18.06
N ASP A 129 2.42 -4.56 18.51
CA ASP A 129 1.67 -3.34 18.81
C ASP A 129 1.48 -2.42 17.61
N VAL A 130 2.08 -2.74 16.45
CA VAL A 130 1.85 -2.03 15.19
C VAL A 130 0.73 -2.70 14.41
N ARG A 131 -0.36 -1.97 14.18
CA ARG A 131 -1.45 -2.40 13.30
C ARG A 131 -1.17 -1.90 11.88
N LEU A 132 -1.40 -2.76 10.88
CA LEU A 132 -1.24 -2.42 9.48
C LEU A 132 -2.60 -2.27 8.81
N ASP A 133 -2.84 -1.12 8.18
CA ASP A 133 -3.93 -0.89 7.23
C ASP A 133 -3.36 -0.97 5.81
N LEU A 134 -3.75 -2.00 5.04
CA LEU A 134 -3.17 -2.31 3.75
C LEU A 134 -4.08 -1.80 2.63
N VAL A 135 -3.57 -0.86 1.85
CA VAL A 135 -4.29 -0.27 0.72
C VAL A 135 -3.66 -0.71 -0.60
N THR A 136 -4.44 -1.37 -1.45
CA THR A 136 -3.97 -1.78 -2.77
C THR A 136 -4.47 -0.84 -3.86
N GLY A 137 -3.58 -0.55 -4.82
CA GLY A 137 -3.92 0.21 -6.01
C GLY A 137 -2.83 0.11 -7.06
N ASN A 138 -3.20 -0.25 -8.28
CA ASN A 138 -2.26 -0.44 -9.40
C ASN A 138 -1.95 0.87 -10.14
N ALA A 139 -2.72 1.93 -9.92
CA ALA A 139 -2.46 3.24 -10.50
C ALA A 139 -1.47 4.06 -9.67
N ALA A 140 -0.56 4.80 -10.33
CA ALA A 140 0.48 5.60 -9.69
C ALA A 140 -0.05 6.80 -8.88
N ALA A 141 -1.34 7.15 -8.99
CA ALA A 141 -1.87 8.47 -8.66
C ALA A 141 -2.15 8.74 -7.16
N ASN A 142 -2.13 7.75 -6.25
CA ASN A 142 -2.72 7.92 -4.91
C ASN A 142 -1.76 8.25 -3.76
N LEU A 143 -0.44 8.36 -4.00
CA LEU A 143 0.52 8.63 -2.91
C LEU A 143 0.67 10.10 -2.54
N SER A 144 0.39 11.02 -3.49
CA SER A 144 0.55 12.46 -3.26
C SER A 144 -0.53 13.10 -2.36
N ARG A 145 -1.62 12.38 -2.05
CA ARG A 145 -2.76 12.88 -1.27
C ARG A 145 -2.73 12.54 0.22
N ARG A 146 -1.59 12.08 0.79
CA ARG A 146 -1.49 11.60 2.17
C ARG A 146 -2.39 10.39 2.49
N ASP A 147 -2.76 9.61 1.47
CA ASP A 147 -3.63 8.44 1.64
C ASP A 147 -2.90 7.23 2.26
N ALA A 148 -1.57 7.33 2.48
CA ALA A 148 -0.78 6.28 3.13
C ALA A 148 0.44 6.86 3.85
N ASP A 149 0.88 6.18 4.92
CA ASP A 149 2.06 6.53 5.71
C ASP A 149 3.35 6.00 5.08
N VAL A 150 3.25 4.79 4.53
CA VAL A 150 4.35 4.08 3.83
C VAL A 150 3.84 3.56 2.50
N ALA A 151 4.69 3.56 1.49
CA ALA A 151 4.36 2.95 0.21
C ALA A 151 5.51 2.08 -0.31
N LEU A 152 5.15 0.91 -0.86
CA LEU A 152 6.06 0.08 -1.66
C LEU A 152 5.57 0.08 -3.11
N ARG A 153 6.35 0.67 -4.01
CA ARG A 153 5.94 0.90 -5.40
C ARG A 153 7.06 0.60 -6.40
N ALA A 154 6.67 0.04 -7.54
CA ALA A 154 7.50 -0.07 -8.72
C ALA A 154 7.41 1.23 -9.55
N GLY A 155 8.54 1.72 -10.05
CA GLY A 155 8.59 2.91 -10.92
C GLY A 155 9.99 3.42 -11.12
N ASP A 156 10.17 4.32 -12.12
CA ASP A 156 11.51 4.82 -12.47
C ASP A 156 12.02 5.89 -11.49
N SER A 157 11.14 6.68 -10.90
CA SER A 157 11.49 7.69 -9.89
C SER A 157 10.36 7.90 -8.89
N PRO A 158 10.69 8.21 -7.62
CA PRO A 158 9.69 8.59 -6.63
C PRO A 158 9.14 9.99 -6.94
N PRO A 159 7.90 10.29 -6.50
CA PRO A 159 7.37 11.66 -6.51
C PRO A 159 8.22 12.58 -5.60
N ASP A 160 8.41 13.85 -6.00
CA ASP A 160 9.20 14.84 -5.26
C ASP A 160 8.67 15.13 -3.83
N THR A 161 7.40 14.83 -3.58
CA THR A 161 6.75 15.01 -2.28
C THR A 161 7.06 13.92 -1.27
N LEU A 162 7.71 12.83 -1.70
CA LEU A 162 8.02 11.67 -0.86
C LEU A 162 9.53 11.50 -0.72
N VAL A 163 9.93 10.89 0.39
CA VAL A 163 11.30 10.47 0.65
C VAL A 163 11.36 8.97 0.82
N GLY A 164 12.48 8.38 0.46
CA GLY A 164 12.66 6.94 0.61
C GLY A 164 13.91 6.42 -0.07
N ARG A 165 13.95 5.11 -0.23
CA ARG A 165 15.10 4.41 -0.81
C ARG A 165 14.67 3.38 -1.85
N ARG A 166 15.50 3.19 -2.85
CA ARG A 166 15.39 2.05 -3.75
C ARG A 166 15.84 0.80 -2.98
N VAL A 167 14.95 -0.20 -2.91
CA VAL A 167 15.20 -1.42 -2.12
C VAL A 167 15.57 -2.62 -2.98
N ALA A 168 15.13 -2.65 -4.26
CA ALA A 168 15.48 -3.69 -5.24
C ALA A 168 15.23 -3.17 -6.66
N ARG A 169 15.52 -4.01 -7.66
CA ARG A 169 15.14 -3.81 -9.06
C ARG A 169 14.30 -5.00 -9.52
N ILE A 170 13.05 -4.77 -9.86
CA ILE A 170 12.13 -5.83 -10.30
C ILE A 170 12.49 -6.25 -11.71
N ALA A 171 12.93 -7.49 -11.88
CA ALA A 171 13.14 -8.09 -13.19
C ALA A 171 11.83 -8.64 -13.74
N TRP A 172 11.69 -8.60 -15.07
CA TRP A 172 10.55 -9.12 -15.81
C TRP A 172 11.02 -10.15 -16.82
N ALA A 173 10.24 -11.22 -16.97
CA ALA A 173 10.49 -12.25 -17.97
C ALA A 173 9.16 -12.72 -18.60
N LEU A 174 9.25 -13.41 -19.72
CA LEU A 174 8.12 -13.99 -20.41
C LEU A 174 7.79 -15.35 -19.78
N TYR A 175 6.49 -15.58 -19.49
CA TYR A 175 5.98 -16.79 -18.87
C TYR A 175 4.85 -17.43 -19.67
N GLU A 176 4.72 -18.73 -19.49
CA GLU A 176 3.59 -19.53 -19.94
C GLU A 176 3.11 -20.46 -18.82
N THR A 177 1.96 -21.10 -19.02
CA THR A 177 1.49 -22.16 -18.12
C THR A 177 2.44 -23.37 -18.17
N ALA A 178 2.72 -23.94 -17.02
CA ALA A 178 3.51 -25.18 -16.91
C ALA A 178 2.72 -26.44 -17.30
N ALA A 179 1.38 -26.33 -17.41
CA ALA A 179 0.51 -27.43 -17.79
C ALA A 179 0.69 -27.85 -19.27
N THR A 180 1.15 -26.95 -20.12
CA THR A 180 1.38 -27.23 -21.54
C THR A 180 2.80 -27.82 -21.73
N ALA A 181 2.94 -28.81 -22.60
CA ALA A 181 4.24 -29.32 -22.99
C ALA A 181 5.12 -28.21 -23.57
N PRO A 182 6.43 -28.15 -23.25
CA PRO A 182 7.33 -27.18 -23.86
C PRO A 182 7.32 -27.34 -25.39
N VAL A 183 7.13 -26.22 -26.12
CA VAL A 183 7.35 -26.19 -27.56
C VAL A 183 8.73 -25.58 -27.78
N PRO A 184 9.76 -26.37 -28.06
CA PRO A 184 11.09 -25.83 -28.35
C PRO A 184 11.02 -24.92 -29.59
N GLU A 185 11.73 -23.77 -29.52
CA GLU A 185 11.90 -22.83 -30.66
C GLU A 185 10.63 -22.18 -31.23
N ALA A 186 9.49 -22.27 -30.53
CA ALA A 186 8.30 -21.56 -30.99
C ALA A 186 8.50 -20.04 -30.88
N ASP A 187 8.32 -19.33 -32.00
CA ASP A 187 8.31 -17.88 -32.01
C ASP A 187 7.21 -17.35 -31.07
N PRO A 188 7.56 -16.62 -30.01
CA PRO A 188 6.54 -16.06 -29.08
C PRO A 188 5.50 -15.19 -29.80
N MET A 189 5.86 -14.52 -30.90
CA MET A 189 4.94 -13.64 -31.64
C MET A 189 3.84 -14.41 -32.39
N GLY A 190 4.03 -15.70 -32.61
CA GLY A 190 3.02 -16.60 -33.20
C GLY A 190 1.97 -17.13 -32.21
N ARG A 191 2.17 -16.88 -30.91
CA ARG A 191 1.33 -17.38 -29.81
C ARG A 191 0.31 -16.34 -29.38
N ASP A 192 -0.71 -16.78 -28.61
CA ASP A 192 -1.67 -15.86 -28.01
C ASP A 192 -1.08 -15.19 -26.76
N TRP A 193 -1.30 -13.90 -26.64
CA TRP A 193 -0.76 -13.05 -25.59
C TRP A 193 -1.84 -12.54 -24.65
N VAL A 194 -1.48 -12.44 -23.39
CA VAL A 194 -2.19 -11.66 -22.39
C VAL A 194 -1.29 -10.55 -21.88
N CYS A 195 -1.81 -9.33 -21.78
CA CYS A 195 -1.00 -8.14 -21.55
C CYS A 195 -1.59 -7.24 -20.47
N LEU A 196 -0.78 -6.31 -19.97
CA LEU A 196 -1.26 -5.24 -19.10
C LEU A 196 -1.99 -4.16 -19.92
N GLY A 197 -2.99 -3.54 -19.30
CA GLY A 197 -3.80 -2.47 -19.90
C GLY A 197 -3.17 -1.08 -19.78
N ASP A 198 -3.86 -0.08 -20.33
CA ASP A 198 -3.37 1.30 -20.45
C ASP A 198 -3.24 2.02 -19.08
N ASN A 199 -3.92 1.57 -18.04
CA ASN A 199 -3.72 2.07 -16.67
C ASN A 199 -2.30 1.86 -16.14
N LEU A 200 -1.54 0.94 -16.78
CA LEU A 200 -0.14 0.62 -16.47
C LEU A 200 0.79 0.96 -17.66
N ALA A 201 0.41 1.90 -18.52
CA ALA A 201 1.18 2.30 -19.71
C ALA A 201 2.59 2.84 -19.40
N ALA A 202 2.84 3.29 -18.17
CA ALA A 202 4.18 3.71 -17.74
C ALA A 202 5.19 2.56 -17.71
N LEU A 203 4.73 1.31 -17.53
CA LEU A 203 5.59 0.15 -17.52
C LEU A 203 6.13 -0.16 -18.93
N LYS A 204 7.43 -0.44 -19.05
CA LYS A 204 8.10 -0.74 -20.31
C LYS A 204 7.51 -1.98 -20.99
N VAL A 205 7.12 -3.00 -20.22
CA VAL A 205 6.44 -4.21 -20.72
C VAL A 205 5.10 -3.91 -21.37
N THR A 206 4.34 -2.94 -20.84
CA THR A 206 3.05 -2.53 -21.42
C THR A 206 3.27 -1.82 -22.77
N ARG A 207 4.27 -0.95 -22.84
CA ARG A 207 4.66 -0.29 -24.12
C ARG A 207 5.12 -1.30 -25.15
N PHE A 208 6.00 -2.24 -24.77
CA PHE A 208 6.43 -3.32 -25.64
C PHE A 208 5.24 -4.12 -26.18
N ALA A 209 4.33 -4.55 -25.33
CA ALA A 209 3.17 -5.32 -25.74
C ALA A 209 2.30 -4.57 -26.75
N ARG A 210 2.08 -3.28 -26.53
CA ARG A 210 1.31 -2.41 -27.43
C ARG A 210 1.96 -2.24 -28.80
N GLU A 211 3.30 -2.17 -28.86
CA GLU A 211 4.06 -1.90 -30.08
C GLU A 211 4.38 -3.17 -30.87
N ARG A 212 4.54 -4.32 -30.18
CA ARG A 212 5.10 -5.53 -30.76
C ARG A 212 4.14 -6.70 -30.88
N VAL A 213 3.15 -6.81 -29.97
CA VAL A 213 2.21 -7.93 -30.02
C VAL A 213 1.15 -7.67 -31.11
N PRO A 214 1.04 -8.59 -32.11
CA PRO A 214 0.03 -8.44 -33.15
C PRO A 214 -1.39 -8.42 -32.56
N ALA A 215 -2.25 -7.51 -33.01
CA ALA A 215 -3.61 -7.38 -32.49
C ALA A 215 -4.41 -8.69 -32.61
N ALA A 216 -4.17 -9.49 -33.65
CA ALA A 216 -4.80 -10.80 -33.85
C ALA A 216 -4.35 -11.86 -32.84
N ARG A 217 -3.25 -11.63 -32.12
CA ARG A 217 -2.70 -12.52 -31.09
C ARG A 217 -2.94 -12.03 -29.67
N LEU A 218 -3.58 -10.90 -29.49
CA LEU A 218 -3.92 -10.37 -28.18
C LEU A 218 -5.24 -10.98 -27.69
N ALA A 219 -5.13 -11.93 -26.77
CA ALA A 219 -6.30 -12.60 -26.21
C ALA A 219 -7.02 -11.74 -25.16
N ALA A 220 -6.28 -11.02 -24.28
CA ALA A 220 -6.88 -10.18 -23.24
C ALA A 220 -5.92 -9.13 -22.69
N ARG A 221 -6.49 -8.07 -22.05
CA ARG A 221 -5.76 -7.08 -21.24
C ARG A 221 -6.27 -7.07 -19.82
N PHE A 222 -5.35 -6.84 -18.88
CA PHE A 222 -5.61 -6.83 -17.44
C PHE A 222 -5.12 -5.52 -16.81
N ASP A 223 -5.83 -5.02 -15.83
CA ASP A 223 -5.51 -3.79 -15.09
C ASP A 223 -4.55 -4.01 -13.91
N GLY A 224 -4.16 -5.26 -13.65
CA GLY A 224 -3.23 -5.65 -12.59
C GLY A 224 -2.39 -6.88 -12.93
N VAL A 225 -1.21 -6.92 -12.32
CA VAL A 225 -0.23 -8.02 -12.53
C VAL A 225 -0.74 -9.33 -11.95
N LEU A 226 -1.47 -9.29 -10.84
CA LEU A 226 -2.01 -10.49 -10.20
C LEU A 226 -3.03 -11.21 -11.10
N ALA A 227 -3.95 -10.45 -11.69
CA ALA A 227 -4.93 -11.00 -12.64
C ALA A 227 -4.26 -11.51 -13.92
N LEU A 228 -3.26 -10.78 -14.44
CA LEU A 228 -2.46 -11.21 -15.57
C LEU A 228 -1.74 -12.54 -15.29
N ALA A 229 -1.12 -12.68 -14.11
CA ALA A 229 -0.43 -13.90 -13.72
C ALA A 229 -1.38 -15.10 -13.66
N ASN A 230 -2.58 -14.91 -13.11
CA ASN A 230 -3.64 -15.94 -13.08
C ASN A 230 -4.06 -16.35 -14.50
N ALA A 231 -4.17 -15.40 -15.43
CA ALA A 231 -4.54 -15.68 -16.82
C ALA A 231 -3.45 -16.48 -17.55
N VAL A 232 -2.16 -16.16 -17.35
CA VAL A 232 -1.03 -16.93 -17.90
C VAL A 232 -1.01 -18.35 -17.30
N GLU A 233 -1.17 -18.47 -15.99
CA GLU A 233 -1.18 -19.75 -15.28
C GLU A 233 -2.33 -20.64 -15.74
N SER A 234 -3.49 -20.07 -16.03
CA SER A 234 -4.67 -20.77 -16.59
C SER A 234 -4.54 -21.13 -18.07
N GLY A 235 -3.48 -20.71 -18.75
CA GLY A 235 -3.24 -21.04 -20.15
C GLY A 235 -3.97 -20.14 -21.17
N LEU A 236 -4.48 -18.96 -20.77
CA LEU A 236 -5.16 -18.03 -21.68
C LEU A 236 -4.19 -17.45 -22.74
N GLY A 237 -2.91 -17.41 -22.45
CA GLY A 237 -1.85 -16.95 -23.34
C GLY A 237 -0.52 -16.83 -22.60
N ILE A 238 0.53 -16.39 -23.33
CA ILE A 238 1.81 -16.05 -22.74
C ILE A 238 1.80 -14.58 -22.29
N GLY A 239 2.63 -14.23 -21.31
CA GLY A 239 2.71 -12.84 -20.86
C GLY A 239 3.96 -12.52 -20.05
N HIS A 240 4.34 -11.25 -20.05
CA HIS A 240 5.44 -10.79 -19.21
C HIS A 240 4.97 -10.62 -17.77
N LEU A 241 5.69 -11.23 -16.84
CA LEU A 241 5.44 -11.13 -15.40
C LEU A 241 6.71 -10.72 -14.65
N PRO A 242 6.60 -10.05 -13.50
CA PRO A 242 7.71 -9.89 -12.59
C PRO A 242 8.26 -11.26 -12.17
N CYS A 243 9.57 -11.42 -12.11
CA CYS A 243 10.20 -12.71 -11.79
C CYS A 243 9.78 -13.23 -10.42
N PHE A 244 9.62 -12.36 -9.42
CA PHE A 244 9.16 -12.76 -8.08
C PHE A 244 7.73 -13.33 -8.08
N VAL A 245 6.90 -12.97 -9.06
CA VAL A 245 5.56 -13.52 -9.26
C VAL A 245 5.63 -14.83 -10.03
N GLY A 246 6.28 -14.82 -11.20
CA GLY A 246 6.28 -15.97 -12.11
C GLY A 246 7.06 -17.17 -11.58
N ASP A 247 8.24 -16.94 -10.99
CA ASP A 247 9.06 -18.02 -10.44
C ASP A 247 8.47 -18.61 -9.15
N GLY A 248 7.63 -17.82 -8.42
CA GLY A 248 6.97 -18.27 -7.21
C GLY A 248 5.79 -19.21 -7.41
N ARG A 249 5.31 -19.34 -8.65
CA ARG A 249 4.10 -20.08 -8.98
C ARG A 249 4.45 -21.38 -9.70
N PRO A 250 4.16 -22.55 -9.08
CA PRO A 250 4.47 -23.85 -9.71
C PRO A 250 3.79 -24.07 -11.06
N GLY A 251 2.60 -23.46 -11.25
CA GLY A 251 1.82 -23.52 -12.49
C GLY A 251 2.37 -22.67 -13.62
N LEU A 252 3.45 -21.90 -13.39
CA LEU A 252 4.10 -21.06 -14.40
C LEU A 252 5.49 -21.58 -14.77
N ARG A 253 5.86 -21.36 -16.03
CA ARG A 253 7.19 -21.66 -16.55
C ARG A 253 7.75 -20.44 -17.28
N ARG A 254 8.97 -20.05 -16.95
CA ARG A 254 9.71 -18.99 -17.64
C ARG A 254 10.13 -19.49 -19.04
N LEU A 255 9.86 -18.69 -20.07
CA LEU A 255 10.21 -18.99 -21.46
C LEU A 255 11.59 -18.50 -21.87
N ALA A 256 12.05 -17.39 -21.28
CA ALA A 256 13.32 -16.75 -21.59
C ALA A 256 13.95 -16.13 -20.34
N PRO A 257 15.24 -15.84 -20.32
CA PRO A 257 15.88 -15.05 -19.28
C PRO A 257 15.16 -13.71 -19.07
N PRO A 258 15.34 -13.06 -17.89
CA PRO A 258 14.81 -11.73 -17.66
C PRO A 258 15.31 -10.73 -18.69
N GLU A 259 14.43 -9.83 -19.13
CA GLU A 259 14.77 -8.77 -20.07
C GLU A 259 15.24 -7.50 -19.31
N PRO A 260 16.54 -7.13 -19.39
CA PRO A 260 17.08 -6.01 -18.61
C PRO A 260 16.36 -4.68 -18.88
N ASP A 261 15.88 -4.48 -20.11
CA ASP A 261 15.18 -3.26 -20.52
C ASP A 261 13.82 -3.08 -19.84
N PHE A 262 13.20 -4.17 -19.36
CA PHE A 262 11.90 -4.12 -18.69
C PHE A 262 12.01 -3.94 -17.18
N ALA A 263 13.22 -4.01 -16.63
CA ALA A 263 13.41 -3.86 -15.21
C ALA A 263 12.93 -2.50 -14.71
N ALA A 264 12.27 -2.52 -13.55
CA ALA A 264 11.75 -1.34 -12.86
C ALA A 264 12.31 -1.26 -11.43
N ASP A 265 12.61 -0.06 -10.95
CA ASP A 265 13.06 0.12 -9.58
C ASP A 265 11.92 -0.11 -8.58
N LEU A 266 12.22 -0.73 -7.45
CA LEU A 266 11.30 -0.92 -6.33
C LEU A 266 11.66 0.07 -5.22
N TRP A 267 10.72 0.97 -4.93
CA TRP A 267 10.89 2.06 -3.97
C TRP A 267 10.07 1.83 -2.72
N LEU A 268 10.71 2.02 -1.57
CA LEU A 268 10.06 2.11 -0.26
C LEU A 268 10.04 3.57 0.17
N LEU A 269 8.85 4.15 0.24
CA LEU A 269 8.61 5.59 0.33
C LEU A 269 7.79 5.93 1.57
N THR A 270 7.99 7.14 2.10
CA THR A 270 7.18 7.74 3.17
C THR A 270 7.16 9.26 3.01
N HIS A 271 6.26 9.93 3.72
CA HIS A 271 6.28 11.39 3.79
C HIS A 271 7.44 11.88 4.67
N PRO A 272 8.13 12.99 4.32
CA PRO A 272 9.25 13.53 5.11
C PRO A 272 8.93 13.73 6.59
N ASP A 273 7.71 14.19 6.90
CA ASP A 273 7.25 14.46 8.26
C ASP A 273 7.07 13.17 9.09
N LEU A 274 6.76 12.05 8.44
CA LEU A 274 6.46 10.78 9.09
C LEU A 274 7.69 9.89 9.31
N ARG A 275 8.78 10.10 8.55
CA ARG A 275 9.97 9.22 8.55
C ARG A 275 10.62 9.01 9.91
N HIS A 276 10.40 9.93 10.86
CA HIS A 276 11.00 9.91 12.19
C HIS A 276 10.13 9.16 13.23
N LEU A 277 8.89 8.86 12.91
CA LEU A 277 7.97 8.17 13.81
C LEU A 277 8.44 6.73 14.04
N PRO A 278 8.48 6.24 15.30
CA PRO A 278 9.01 4.91 15.62
C PRO A 278 8.31 3.79 14.85
N ARG A 279 6.97 3.84 14.70
CA ARG A 279 6.20 2.84 13.96
C ARG A 279 6.52 2.85 12.46
N ILE A 280 6.72 4.03 11.86
CA ILE A 280 7.06 4.15 10.43
C ILE A 280 8.47 3.60 10.19
N ARG A 281 9.44 3.94 11.04
CA ARG A 281 10.80 3.40 10.97
C ARG A 281 10.79 1.88 11.12
N ALA A 282 10.04 1.34 12.08
CA ALA A 282 9.95 -0.10 12.28
C ALA A 282 9.46 -0.83 11.02
N VAL A 283 8.41 -0.31 10.36
CA VAL A 283 7.90 -0.87 9.11
C VAL A 283 8.93 -0.73 7.98
N THR A 284 9.48 0.48 7.79
CA THR A 284 10.39 0.75 6.67
C THR A 284 11.72 0.01 6.81
N ASP A 285 12.28 -0.09 8.00
CA ASP A 285 13.54 -0.79 8.22
C ASP A 285 13.34 -2.30 8.08
N PHE A 286 12.29 -2.85 8.70
CA PHE A 286 11.98 -4.27 8.58
C PHE A 286 11.72 -4.68 7.12
N LEU A 287 10.91 -3.92 6.38
CA LEU A 287 10.62 -4.24 4.98
C LEU A 287 11.86 -4.13 4.10
N ALA A 288 12.72 -3.13 4.33
CA ALA A 288 13.94 -3.00 3.56
C ALA A 288 14.89 -4.19 3.75
N ASP A 289 15.06 -4.64 5.00
CA ASP A 289 15.92 -5.80 5.32
C ASP A 289 15.31 -7.09 4.74
N ALA A 290 13.98 -7.27 4.88
CA ALA A 290 13.29 -8.43 4.34
C ALA A 290 13.32 -8.49 2.80
N ILE A 291 13.21 -7.34 2.12
CA ILE A 291 13.33 -7.24 0.66
C ILE A 291 14.79 -7.49 0.23
N ALA A 292 15.77 -6.93 0.95
CA ALA A 292 17.19 -7.16 0.67
C ALA A 292 17.55 -8.67 0.75
N ALA A 293 17.00 -9.39 1.71
CA ALA A 293 17.17 -10.83 1.83
C ALA A 293 16.55 -11.65 0.67
N ARG A 294 15.63 -11.04 -0.09
CA ARG A 294 14.99 -11.68 -1.27
C ARG A 294 15.40 -11.04 -2.60
N ARG A 295 16.43 -10.22 -2.60
CA ARG A 295 16.84 -9.46 -3.79
C ARG A 295 17.06 -10.36 -4.99
N ALA A 296 17.78 -11.48 -4.85
CA ALA A 296 18.07 -12.41 -5.95
C ALA A 296 16.79 -12.94 -6.63
N VAL A 297 15.72 -13.16 -5.86
CA VAL A 297 14.42 -13.58 -6.41
C VAL A 297 13.74 -12.43 -7.16
N ILE A 298 13.76 -11.22 -6.58
CA ILE A 298 13.12 -10.04 -7.17
C ILE A 298 13.82 -9.65 -8.47
N GLU A 299 15.16 -9.76 -8.51
CA GLU A 299 16.02 -9.43 -9.63
C GLU A 299 16.15 -10.57 -10.65
N GLY A 300 15.42 -11.69 -10.42
CA GLY A 300 15.33 -12.81 -11.38
C GLY A 300 16.58 -13.66 -11.50
N GLU A 301 17.55 -13.52 -10.58
CA GLU A 301 18.82 -14.26 -10.53
C GLU A 301 18.65 -15.68 -9.95
N ALA A 302 17.66 -15.86 -9.08
CA ALA A 302 17.39 -17.16 -8.45
C ALA A 302 16.50 -18.00 -9.38
N GLY A 303 17.03 -19.08 -9.92
CA GLY A 303 16.25 -20.13 -10.58
C GLY A 303 15.26 -20.79 -9.62
N ARG A 304 14.34 -21.62 -10.15
CA ARG A 304 13.20 -22.29 -9.45
C ARG A 304 13.48 -22.91 -8.06
N GLY A 305 14.74 -23.11 -7.63
CA GLY A 305 15.09 -23.74 -6.35
C GLY A 305 15.09 -22.81 -5.12
N ALA A 306 15.13 -21.50 -5.29
CA ALA A 306 15.36 -20.56 -4.18
C ALA A 306 14.09 -20.04 -3.50
N MET A 307 12.90 -20.47 -3.93
CA MET A 307 11.61 -20.00 -3.41
C MET A 307 10.97 -20.90 -2.35
N ALA A 308 11.60 -22.01 -1.96
CA ALA A 308 11.14 -22.76 -0.81
C ALA A 308 11.28 -21.86 0.43
N PHE A 309 10.17 -21.26 0.87
CA PHE A 309 10.07 -20.82 2.26
C PHE A 309 10.50 -22.02 3.10
N GLY A 310 11.59 -21.87 3.81
CA GLY A 310 11.88 -22.79 4.90
C GLY A 310 10.60 -22.93 5.70
N ARG A 311 9.92 -24.04 5.59
CA ARG A 311 9.00 -24.53 6.61
C ARG A 311 9.93 -24.74 7.81
N GLY A 312 10.14 -23.62 8.52
CA GLY A 312 10.93 -23.56 9.71
C GLY A 312 10.30 -24.51 10.70
N ASP A 313 11.08 -25.42 11.14
CA ASP A 313 11.02 -26.10 12.40
C ASP A 313 9.92 -25.58 13.38
N ALA A 314 8.75 -26.10 13.25
CA ALA A 314 7.78 -26.22 14.32
C ALA A 314 7.92 -27.64 14.89
N GLY A 315 8.99 -27.85 15.66
CA GLY A 315 9.17 -29.15 16.27
C GLY A 315 10.34 -29.14 17.24
N GLN A 316 10.00 -29.09 18.50
CA GLN A 316 10.71 -29.43 19.73
C GLN A 316 11.07 -28.22 20.63
N VAL A 317 10.23 -27.83 21.52
CA VAL A 317 10.18 -28.15 22.97
C VAL A 317 8.86 -27.60 23.51
#